data_d0a1a8e23e335aaf42719bfef03db197
#
_entry.id   d0a1a8e23e335aaf42719bfef03db197
#
_cell.length_a   1.000
_cell.length_b   1.000
_cell.length_c   1.000
_cell.angle_alpha   90.00
_cell.angle_beta   90.00
_cell.angle_gamma   90.00
#
_symmetry.space_group_name_H-M   'P 1'
#
loop_
_entity.id
_entity.type
_entity.pdbx_description
1 polymer ?
#
loop_
_entity_poly.entity_id
_entity_poly.type
_entity_poly.pdbx_seq_one_letter_code
_entity_poly.pdbx_strand_id
1 'polypeptide(L)'
;MELQEAIKNRRSVRKFNEENVSKEDIMKILESARLAPSAKYMQPWHFVVLKNEQIEHVYQMMVDKMEKDESTRVAEPTSRTVRRANTLILVFNTMPEESLINMEQSIGAAIENMLLQATELGIGSVWIRMTYIIEDELRECYHMDGMKLSATVALGHYDELPSPRPRKEIEDIMTWYE
;
A
#
# COMPACT_ATOMS: atom_id res chain seq x y z
N MET A 1 9.81 -18.74 3.01
CA MET A 1 8.50 -19.12 3.64
C MET A 1 7.63 -19.78 2.59
N GLU A 2 6.82 -20.78 2.97
CA GLU A 2 5.85 -21.36 2.04
C GLU A 2 4.70 -20.38 1.76
N LEU A 3 4.15 -20.40 0.54
CA LEU A 3 3.09 -19.47 0.11
C LEU A 3 1.89 -19.45 1.08
N GLN A 4 1.43 -20.61 1.52
CA GLN A 4 0.33 -20.75 2.47
C GLN A 4 0.62 -20.04 3.81
N GLU A 5 1.86 -20.10 4.26
CA GLU A 5 2.28 -19.44 5.49
C GLU A 5 2.31 -17.92 5.31
N ALA A 6 2.78 -17.41 4.18
CA ALA A 6 2.78 -15.99 3.88
C ALA A 6 1.34 -15.43 3.87
N ILE A 7 0.42 -16.12 3.16
CA ILE A 7 -1.01 -15.73 3.11
C ILE A 7 -1.63 -15.76 4.51
N LYS A 8 -1.38 -16.80 5.29
CA LYS A 8 -1.96 -16.98 6.62
C LYS A 8 -1.41 -15.99 7.65
N ASN A 9 -0.13 -15.62 7.53
CA ASN A 9 0.57 -14.80 8.51
C ASN A 9 0.58 -13.31 8.16
N ARG A 10 0.27 -12.93 6.92
CA ARG A 10 0.19 -11.52 6.53
C ARG A 10 -0.78 -10.74 7.42
N ARG A 11 -0.31 -9.64 7.97
CA ARG A 11 -1.09 -8.70 8.82
C ARG A 11 -0.91 -7.27 8.33
N SER A 12 -1.90 -6.44 8.63
CA SER A 12 -1.78 -4.99 8.47
C SER A 12 -1.05 -4.42 9.68
N VAL A 13 0.27 -4.30 9.58
CA VAL A 13 1.12 -3.73 10.63
C VAL A 13 1.06 -2.20 10.54
N ARG A 14 0.81 -1.52 11.66
CA ARG A 14 0.68 -0.04 11.74
C ARG A 14 1.59 0.58 12.81
N LYS A 15 2.31 -0.27 13.53
CA LYS A 15 3.32 0.14 14.50
C LYS A 15 4.64 -0.43 14.03
N PHE A 16 5.49 0.44 13.57
CA PHE A 16 6.83 0.09 13.10
C PHE A 16 7.86 0.55 14.13
N ASN A 17 8.97 -0.16 14.20
CA ASN A 17 10.14 0.25 14.98
C ASN A 17 11.10 1.09 14.13
N GLU A 18 12.26 1.47 14.68
CA GLU A 18 13.20 2.36 14.00
C GLU A 18 14.18 1.64 13.05
N GLU A 19 14.07 0.31 12.94
CA GLU A 19 14.93 -0.48 12.05
C GLU A 19 14.60 -0.20 10.59
N ASN A 20 15.64 0.11 9.81
CA ASN A 20 15.46 0.48 8.40
C ASN A 20 15.24 -0.73 7.49
N VAL A 21 14.21 -0.64 6.65
CA VAL A 21 14.03 -1.59 5.54
C VAL A 21 15.14 -1.35 4.51
N SER A 22 15.85 -2.43 4.13
CA SER A 22 16.95 -2.36 3.18
C SER A 22 16.47 -2.03 1.77
N LYS A 23 17.34 -1.40 0.96
CA LYS A 23 17.04 -1.16 -0.46
C LYS A 23 16.84 -2.49 -1.21
N GLU A 24 17.60 -3.51 -0.84
CA GLU A 24 17.52 -4.84 -1.46
C GLU A 24 16.13 -5.45 -1.24
N ASP A 25 15.61 -5.39 -0.01
CA ASP A 25 14.29 -5.94 0.30
C ASP A 25 13.16 -5.13 -0.34
N ILE A 26 13.29 -3.80 -0.40
CA ILE A 26 12.36 -2.95 -1.15
C ILE A 26 12.32 -3.37 -2.62
N MET A 27 13.48 -3.63 -3.23
CA MET A 27 13.54 -4.08 -4.62
C MET A 27 12.91 -5.46 -4.84
N LYS A 28 13.04 -6.41 -3.89
CA LYS A 28 12.35 -7.71 -3.94
C LYS A 28 10.82 -7.53 -3.86
N ILE A 29 10.36 -6.63 -3.01
CA ILE A 29 8.93 -6.31 -2.87
C ILE A 29 8.38 -5.69 -4.16
N LEU A 30 9.10 -4.74 -4.77
CA LEU A 30 8.71 -4.14 -6.04
C LEU A 30 8.74 -5.13 -7.20
N GLU A 31 9.71 -6.04 -7.23
CA GLU A 31 9.78 -7.12 -8.23
C GLU A 31 8.58 -8.05 -8.13
N SER A 32 8.14 -8.40 -6.93
CA SER A 32 6.93 -9.19 -6.72
C SER A 32 5.67 -8.48 -7.24
N ALA A 33 5.58 -7.17 -7.05
CA ALA A 33 4.51 -6.36 -7.62
C ALA A 33 4.54 -6.37 -9.14
N ARG A 34 5.72 -6.19 -9.74
CA ARG A 34 5.92 -6.18 -11.19
C ARG A 34 5.48 -7.49 -11.85
N LEU A 35 5.59 -8.60 -11.15
CA LEU A 35 5.20 -9.94 -11.63
C LEU A 35 3.70 -10.22 -11.50
N ALA A 36 2.91 -9.30 -10.97
CA ALA A 36 1.46 -9.48 -10.89
C ALA A 36 0.81 -9.56 -12.28
N PRO A 37 -0.30 -10.30 -12.42
CA PRO A 37 -1.07 -10.27 -13.65
C PRO A 37 -1.73 -8.91 -13.84
N SER A 38 -1.88 -8.48 -15.09
CA SER A 38 -2.64 -7.28 -15.43
C SER A 38 -3.52 -7.48 -16.66
N ALA A 39 -4.65 -6.79 -16.69
CA ALA A 39 -5.57 -6.84 -17.81
C ALA A 39 -4.84 -6.48 -19.13
N LYS A 40 -4.95 -7.34 -20.14
CA LYS A 40 -4.27 -7.19 -21.45
C LYS A 40 -2.75 -6.92 -21.32
N TYR A 41 -2.12 -7.36 -20.21
CA TYR A 41 -0.69 -7.13 -19.95
C TYR A 41 -0.29 -5.65 -19.92
N MET A 42 -1.21 -4.77 -19.50
CA MET A 42 -1.01 -3.32 -19.55
C MET A 42 -0.11 -2.77 -18.46
N GLN A 43 0.08 -3.51 -17.34
CA GLN A 43 0.96 -3.16 -16.22
C GLN A 43 0.77 -1.70 -15.76
N PRO A 44 -0.46 -1.34 -15.30
CA PRO A 44 -0.89 0.05 -15.14
C PRO A 44 -0.36 0.72 -13.87
N TRP A 45 0.74 0.27 -13.34
CA TRP A 45 1.31 0.76 -12.08
C TRP A 45 2.59 1.55 -12.29
N HIS A 46 2.74 2.59 -11.48
CA HIS A 46 3.98 3.30 -11.26
C HIS A 46 4.22 3.43 -9.77
N PHE A 47 5.44 3.15 -9.31
CA PHE A 47 5.79 3.12 -7.90
C PHE A 47 6.73 4.26 -7.56
N VAL A 48 6.36 5.08 -6.54
CA VAL A 48 7.24 6.10 -5.97
C VAL A 48 7.63 5.65 -4.58
N VAL A 49 8.92 5.45 -4.36
CA VAL A 49 9.46 4.98 -3.06
C VAL A 49 9.96 6.17 -2.26
N LEU A 50 9.43 6.33 -1.07
CA LEU A 50 9.72 7.44 -0.17
C LEU A 50 10.34 6.93 1.13
N LYS A 51 11.37 7.62 1.62
CA LYS A 51 12.05 7.34 2.89
C LYS A 51 12.42 8.66 3.60
N ASN A 52 12.71 8.54 4.89
CA ASN A 52 13.26 9.62 5.70
C ASN A 52 12.40 10.91 5.65
N GLU A 53 12.99 12.04 5.30
CA GLU A 53 12.32 13.35 5.23
C GLU A 53 11.11 13.37 4.29
N GLN A 54 11.09 12.53 3.25
CA GLN A 54 9.95 12.43 2.35
C GLN A 54 8.71 11.86 3.05
N ILE A 55 8.88 10.99 4.04
CA ILE A 55 7.78 10.45 4.84
C ILE A 55 7.20 11.55 5.75
N GLU A 56 8.06 12.33 6.40
CA GLU A 56 7.62 13.46 7.22
C GLU A 56 6.90 14.52 6.35
N HIS A 57 7.37 14.75 5.11
CA HIS A 57 6.69 15.64 4.17
C HIS A 57 5.27 15.15 3.83
N VAL A 58 5.09 13.87 3.51
CA VAL A 58 3.75 13.28 3.28
C VAL A 58 2.88 13.40 4.52
N TYR A 59 3.43 13.14 5.71
CA TYR A 59 2.71 13.34 6.98
C TYR A 59 2.24 14.78 7.15
N GLN A 60 3.12 15.76 6.88
CA GLN A 60 2.79 17.19 7.02
C GLN A 60 1.70 17.59 6.01
N MET A 61 1.76 17.13 4.75
CA MET A 61 0.69 17.35 3.77
C MET A 61 -0.68 16.85 4.30
N MET A 62 -0.71 15.67 4.94
CA MET A 62 -1.93 15.15 5.53
C MET A 62 -2.43 16.01 6.69
N VAL A 63 -1.52 16.50 7.55
CA VAL A 63 -1.86 17.39 8.68
C VAL A 63 -2.45 18.70 8.14
N ASP A 64 -1.78 19.34 7.19
CA ASP A 64 -2.22 20.61 6.60
C ASP A 64 -3.60 20.48 5.92
N LYS A 65 -3.87 19.33 5.30
CA LYS A 65 -5.16 19.03 4.69
C LYS A 65 -6.27 18.90 5.75
N MET A 66 -5.99 18.17 6.83
CA MET A 66 -6.93 17.98 7.94
C MET A 66 -7.22 19.29 8.72
N GLU A 67 -6.27 20.22 8.73
CA GLU A 67 -6.48 21.56 9.31
C GLU A 67 -7.38 22.45 8.43
N LYS A 68 -7.26 22.31 7.11
CA LYS A 68 -8.04 23.10 6.14
C LYS A 68 -9.43 22.52 5.88
N ASP A 69 -9.60 21.20 6.00
CA ASP A 69 -10.85 20.50 5.73
C ASP A 69 -11.14 19.47 6.84
N GLU A 70 -12.06 19.84 7.74
CA GLU A 70 -12.45 19.02 8.88
C GLU A 70 -12.99 17.64 8.48
N SER A 71 -13.60 17.51 7.30
CA SER A 71 -14.11 16.24 6.79
C SER A 71 -13.00 15.20 6.58
N THR A 72 -11.75 15.64 6.40
CA THR A 72 -10.58 14.77 6.20
C THR A 72 -9.96 14.27 7.50
N ARG A 73 -10.40 14.75 8.68
CA ARG A 73 -9.87 14.33 9.99
C ARG A 73 -10.01 12.84 10.28
N VAL A 74 -10.89 12.16 9.59
CA VAL A 74 -10.99 10.69 9.62
C VAL A 74 -9.66 10.00 9.25
N ALA A 75 -8.76 10.71 8.56
CA ALA A 75 -7.44 10.20 8.18
C ALA A 75 -6.38 10.31 9.30
N GLU A 76 -6.67 10.91 10.46
CA GLU A 76 -5.70 11.12 11.54
C GLU A 76 -5.01 9.81 12.02
N PRO A 77 -5.70 8.68 12.24
CA PRO A 77 -5.03 7.43 12.60
C PRO A 77 -4.07 6.94 11.49
N THR A 78 -4.42 7.22 10.23
CA THR A 78 -3.60 6.86 9.07
C THR A 78 -2.35 7.74 8.99
N SER A 79 -2.46 9.05 9.22
CA SER A 79 -1.31 9.96 9.20
C SER A 79 -0.25 9.54 10.22
N ARG A 80 -0.67 9.08 11.41
CA ARG A 80 0.24 8.52 12.41
C ARG A 80 0.93 7.24 11.95
N THR A 81 0.24 6.39 11.16
CA THR A 81 0.84 5.18 10.57
C THR A 81 1.85 5.56 9.50
N VAL A 82 1.52 6.52 8.64
CA VAL A 82 2.41 7.08 7.62
C VAL A 82 3.70 7.59 8.26
N ARG A 83 3.60 8.44 9.29
CA ARG A 83 4.76 9.03 9.97
C ARG A 83 5.70 8.01 10.61
N ARG A 84 5.17 6.86 11.04
CA ARG A 84 5.94 5.79 11.70
C ARG A 84 6.55 4.80 10.73
N ALA A 85 6.20 4.85 9.46
CA ALA A 85 6.74 3.93 8.46
C ALA A 85 8.23 4.21 8.21
N ASN A 86 9.00 3.17 7.88
CA ASN A 86 10.38 3.33 7.41
C ASN A 86 10.45 3.58 5.90
N THR A 87 9.43 3.13 5.18
CA THR A 87 9.31 3.30 3.73
C THR A 87 7.83 3.44 3.37
N LEU A 88 7.53 4.37 2.49
CA LEU A 88 6.24 4.44 1.80
C LEU A 88 6.45 4.12 0.33
N ILE A 89 5.54 3.36 -0.24
CA ILE A 89 5.45 3.13 -1.69
C ILE A 89 4.11 3.70 -2.13
N LEU A 90 4.14 4.84 -2.83
CA LEU A 90 2.96 5.38 -3.50
C LEU A 90 2.72 4.57 -4.76
N VAL A 91 1.51 4.09 -4.94
CA VAL A 91 1.12 3.26 -6.09
C VAL A 91 0.17 4.07 -6.96
N PHE A 92 0.68 4.52 -8.09
CA PHE A 92 -0.08 5.29 -9.05
C PHE A 92 -0.59 4.41 -10.19
N ASN A 93 -1.83 4.68 -10.61
CA ASN A 93 -2.42 4.16 -11.82
C ASN A 93 -2.03 5.06 -12.99
N THR A 94 -1.32 4.51 -13.97
CA THR A 94 -0.84 5.23 -15.17
C THR A 94 -1.87 5.27 -16.29
N MET A 95 -2.99 4.56 -16.15
CA MET A 95 -4.01 4.46 -17.19
C MET A 95 -5.14 5.45 -16.91
N PRO A 96 -5.44 6.35 -17.84
CA PRO A 96 -6.48 7.34 -17.68
C PRO A 96 -7.87 6.71 -17.47
N GLU A 97 -8.77 7.49 -16.89
CA GLU A 97 -10.13 7.07 -16.50
C GLU A 97 -11.03 6.62 -17.66
N GLU A 98 -10.64 6.89 -18.90
CA GLU A 98 -11.38 6.51 -20.11
C GLU A 98 -11.33 5.01 -20.44
N SER A 99 -10.56 4.22 -19.70
CA SER A 99 -10.46 2.79 -19.92
C SER A 99 -11.73 2.06 -19.46
N LEU A 100 -12.36 1.30 -20.36
CA LEU A 100 -13.44 0.36 -20.03
C LEU A 100 -12.97 -0.79 -19.12
N ILE A 101 -11.67 -0.91 -18.89
CA ILE A 101 -11.06 -1.94 -18.06
C ILE A 101 -10.70 -1.33 -16.74
N ASN A 102 -11.23 -1.91 -15.66
CA ASN A 102 -10.88 -1.47 -14.30
C ASN A 102 -9.44 -1.88 -13.96
N MET A 103 -8.50 -0.93 -14.09
CA MET A 103 -7.09 -1.15 -13.80
C MET A 103 -6.80 -1.33 -12.31
N GLU A 104 -7.70 -0.87 -11.43
CA GLU A 104 -7.54 -1.02 -9.98
C GLU A 104 -7.48 -2.49 -9.53
N GLN A 105 -8.11 -3.41 -10.26
CA GLN A 105 -8.00 -4.84 -9.98
C GLN A 105 -6.58 -5.36 -10.24
N SER A 106 -5.95 -4.93 -11.33
CA SER A 106 -4.56 -5.26 -11.66
C SER A 106 -3.60 -4.68 -10.62
N ILE A 107 -3.81 -3.44 -10.22
CA ILE A 107 -3.03 -2.76 -9.16
C ILE A 107 -3.23 -3.46 -7.82
N GLY A 108 -4.45 -3.87 -7.49
CA GLY A 108 -4.74 -4.66 -6.29
C GLY A 108 -3.94 -5.97 -6.23
N ALA A 109 -3.82 -6.68 -7.36
CA ALA A 109 -2.99 -7.88 -7.46
C ALA A 109 -1.50 -7.57 -7.21
N ALA A 110 -0.99 -6.46 -7.77
CA ALA A 110 0.39 -6.03 -7.55
C ALA A 110 0.64 -5.66 -6.08
N ILE A 111 -0.30 -4.95 -5.45
CA ILE A 111 -0.18 -4.60 -4.03
C ILE A 111 -0.21 -5.85 -3.15
N GLU A 112 -1.11 -6.82 -3.39
CA GLU A 112 -1.14 -8.04 -2.58
C GLU A 112 0.18 -8.83 -2.70
N ASN A 113 0.77 -8.90 -3.89
CA ASN A 113 2.11 -9.48 -4.05
C ASN A 113 3.17 -8.76 -3.20
N MET A 114 3.14 -7.43 -3.12
CA MET A 114 4.03 -6.67 -2.21
C MET A 114 3.84 -7.09 -0.76
N LEU A 115 2.58 -7.18 -0.30
CA LEU A 115 2.27 -7.51 1.09
C LEU A 115 2.71 -8.94 1.46
N LEU A 116 2.55 -9.88 0.54
CA LEU A 116 2.99 -11.27 0.74
C LEU A 116 4.52 -11.36 0.75
N GLN A 117 5.20 -10.68 -0.17
CA GLN A 117 6.66 -10.64 -0.20
C GLN A 117 7.25 -9.96 1.05
N ALA A 118 6.65 -8.86 1.50
CA ALA A 118 7.05 -8.22 2.75
C ALA A 118 6.92 -9.20 3.94
N THR A 119 5.81 -9.96 3.99
CA THR A 119 5.58 -10.97 5.03
C THR A 119 6.64 -12.08 4.98
N GLU A 120 7.00 -12.55 3.80
CA GLU A 120 8.04 -13.55 3.59
C GLU A 120 9.42 -13.08 4.08
N LEU A 121 9.71 -11.78 3.90
CA LEU A 121 10.95 -11.13 4.35
C LEU A 121 10.94 -10.75 5.85
N GLY A 122 9.83 -11.00 6.58
CA GLY A 122 9.69 -10.57 7.98
C GLY A 122 9.46 -9.07 8.15
N ILE A 123 9.06 -8.38 7.07
CA ILE A 123 8.79 -6.94 7.06
C ILE A 123 7.28 -6.71 7.24
N GLY A 124 6.94 -5.84 8.18
CA GLY A 124 5.57 -5.39 8.41
C GLY A 124 5.10 -4.50 7.26
N SER A 125 3.85 -4.69 6.86
CA SER A 125 3.26 -3.92 5.77
C SER A 125 1.80 -3.56 6.04
N VAL A 126 1.33 -2.47 5.43
CA VAL A 126 -0.09 -2.13 5.42
C VAL A 126 -0.47 -1.40 4.14
N TRP A 127 -1.58 -1.81 3.56
CA TRP A 127 -2.24 -1.13 2.44
C TRP A 127 -3.06 0.04 2.98
N ILE A 128 -2.71 1.26 2.56
CA ILE A 128 -3.32 2.51 2.98
C ILE A 128 -4.06 3.12 1.79
N ARG A 129 -5.35 3.41 1.97
CA ARG A 129 -6.13 4.17 1.00
C ARG A 129 -6.19 5.66 1.36
N MET A 130 -6.24 6.00 2.64
CA MET A 130 -6.58 7.34 3.13
C MET A 130 -5.60 8.46 2.71
N THR A 131 -4.47 8.15 2.10
CA THR A 131 -3.59 9.13 1.46
C THR A 131 -4.22 9.80 0.24
N TYR A 132 -5.37 9.31 -0.25
CA TYR A 132 -6.13 9.97 -1.33
C TYR A 132 -6.55 11.40 -0.99
N ILE A 133 -6.67 11.75 0.29
CA ILE A 133 -7.04 13.12 0.71
C ILE A 133 -6.01 14.17 0.27
N ILE A 134 -4.80 13.76 -0.02
CA ILE A 134 -3.68 14.60 -0.50
C ILE A 134 -3.19 14.14 -1.88
N GLU A 135 -4.05 13.51 -2.68
CA GLU A 135 -3.67 12.97 -3.99
C GLU A 135 -3.12 14.04 -4.92
N ASP A 136 -3.76 15.23 -4.96
CA ASP A 136 -3.34 16.32 -5.82
C ASP A 136 -1.97 16.86 -5.41
N GLU A 137 -1.75 17.04 -4.11
CA GLU A 137 -0.47 17.46 -3.53
C GLU A 137 0.65 16.44 -3.82
N LEU A 138 0.35 15.15 -3.74
CA LEU A 138 1.31 14.09 -4.06
C LEU A 138 1.63 14.05 -5.56
N ARG A 139 0.64 14.21 -6.43
CA ARG A 139 0.87 14.27 -7.89
C ARG A 139 1.76 15.43 -8.26
N GLU A 140 1.49 16.61 -7.73
CA GLU A 140 2.30 17.80 -7.99
C GLU A 140 3.74 17.62 -7.46
N CYS A 141 3.89 17.19 -6.20
CA CYS A 141 5.19 17.05 -5.55
C CYS A 141 6.12 16.04 -6.24
N TYR A 142 5.55 14.92 -6.72
CA TYR A 142 6.33 13.83 -7.32
C TYR A 142 6.23 13.77 -8.85
N HIS A 143 5.66 14.79 -9.49
CA HIS A 143 5.53 14.89 -10.96
C HIS A 143 4.77 13.71 -11.59
N MET A 144 3.64 13.32 -10.96
CA MET A 144 2.79 12.21 -11.40
C MET A 144 1.55 12.72 -12.17
N ASP A 145 1.74 13.70 -13.04
CA ASP A 145 0.67 14.31 -13.83
C ASP A 145 -0.07 13.29 -14.69
N GLY A 146 -1.41 13.39 -14.70
CA GLY A 146 -2.26 12.46 -15.45
C GLY A 146 -2.40 11.06 -14.86
N MET A 147 -1.74 10.77 -13.74
CA MET A 147 -1.89 9.52 -13.01
C MET A 147 -2.86 9.69 -11.84
N LYS A 148 -3.39 8.56 -11.34
CA LYS A 148 -4.28 8.52 -10.18
C LYS A 148 -3.61 7.74 -9.05
N LEU A 149 -3.65 8.27 -7.83
CA LEU A 149 -3.17 7.53 -6.66
C LEU A 149 -4.15 6.42 -6.30
N SER A 150 -3.77 5.17 -6.53
CA SER A 150 -4.58 4.00 -6.14
C SER A 150 -4.44 3.67 -4.67
N ALA A 151 -3.23 3.73 -4.14
CA ALA A 151 -2.94 3.41 -2.74
C ALA A 151 -1.53 3.85 -2.33
N THR A 152 -1.27 3.75 -1.03
CA THR A 152 0.07 3.78 -0.45
C THR A 152 0.31 2.46 0.30
N VAL A 153 1.49 1.87 0.14
CA VAL A 153 1.94 0.76 0.98
C VAL A 153 2.99 1.30 1.95
N ALA A 154 2.73 1.16 3.25
CA ALA A 154 3.70 1.48 4.28
C ALA A 154 4.44 0.20 4.70
N LEU A 155 5.76 0.29 4.82
CA LEU A 155 6.66 -0.80 5.19
C LEU A 155 7.50 -0.39 6.41
N GLY A 156 7.87 -1.37 7.23
CA GLY A 156 8.81 -1.20 8.33
C GLY A 156 8.96 -2.48 9.14
N HIS A 157 10.03 -2.57 9.92
CA HIS A 157 10.17 -3.63 10.92
C HIS A 157 9.24 -3.38 12.10
N TYR A 158 8.93 -4.40 12.88
CA TYR A 158 7.97 -4.36 13.97
C TYR A 158 8.41 -5.28 15.10
N ASP A 159 8.05 -4.92 16.32
CA ASP A 159 8.37 -5.72 17.52
C ASP A 159 7.29 -6.76 17.80
N GLU A 160 6.02 -6.45 17.43
CA GLU A 160 4.87 -7.30 17.68
C GLU A 160 3.97 -7.39 16.47
N LEU A 161 3.65 -8.63 16.05
CA LEU A 161 2.71 -8.88 14.97
C LEU A 161 1.26 -8.79 15.51
N PRO A 162 0.38 -7.99 14.87
CA PRO A 162 -1.01 -7.91 15.30
C PRO A 162 -1.71 -9.28 15.27
N SER A 163 -2.56 -9.53 16.26
CA SER A 163 -3.36 -10.75 16.32
C SER A 163 -4.22 -10.94 15.07
N PRO A 164 -4.43 -12.17 14.61
CA PRO A 164 -5.30 -12.46 13.48
C PRO A 164 -6.74 -12.05 13.80
N ARG A 165 -7.41 -11.44 12.83
CA ARG A 165 -8.86 -11.22 12.93
C ARG A 165 -9.63 -12.42 12.38
N PRO A 166 -10.80 -12.76 12.95
CA PRO A 166 -11.62 -13.83 12.45
C PRO A 166 -11.99 -13.61 10.98
N ARG A 167 -12.12 -14.68 10.25
CA ARG A 167 -12.59 -14.70 8.86
C ARG A 167 -13.96 -15.38 8.84
N LYS A 168 -14.75 -15.08 7.84
CA LYS A 168 -15.96 -15.86 7.52
C LYS A 168 -15.54 -17.27 7.13
N GLU A 169 -16.38 -18.23 7.43
CA GLU A 169 -16.20 -19.59 6.91
C GLU A 169 -16.36 -19.58 5.39
N ILE A 170 -15.72 -20.55 4.72
CA ILE A 170 -15.73 -20.57 3.25
C ILE A 170 -17.15 -20.78 2.71
N GLU A 171 -17.95 -21.51 3.43
CA GLU A 171 -19.36 -21.80 3.10
C GLU A 171 -20.23 -20.54 3.11
N ASP A 172 -19.88 -19.53 3.92
CA ASP A 172 -20.60 -18.25 4.01
C ASP A 172 -20.33 -17.31 2.82
N ILE A 173 -19.30 -17.60 2.03
CA ILE A 173 -18.82 -16.74 0.93
C ILE A 173 -18.71 -17.48 -0.40
N MET A 174 -19.23 -18.70 -0.48
CA MET A 174 -19.19 -19.54 -1.65
C MET A 174 -20.60 -20.05 -1.99
N THR A 175 -20.88 -20.18 -3.27
CA THR A 175 -22.03 -20.93 -3.78
C THR A 175 -21.51 -21.96 -4.77
N TRP A 176 -21.90 -23.22 -4.58
CA TRP A 176 -21.50 -24.32 -5.44
C TRP A 176 -22.67 -24.75 -6.32
N TYR A 177 -22.45 -24.82 -7.63
CA TYR A 177 -23.38 -25.39 -8.60
C TYR A 177 -22.70 -26.60 -9.25
N GLU A 178 -23.40 -27.73 -9.30
CA GLU A 178 -22.99 -28.97 -9.99
C GLU A 178 -23.86 -29.26 -11.20
#